data_09e892fbf844b1b5c5692ba4a6ceb186
#
_entry.id   09e892fbf844b1b5c5692ba4a6ceb186
#
_cell.length_a   1.000
_cell.length_b   1.000
_cell.length_c   1.000
_cell.angle_alpha   90.00
_cell.angle_beta   90.00
_cell.angle_gamma   90.00
#
_symmetry.space_group_name_H-M   'P 1'
#
loop_
_entity.id
_entity.type
_entity.pdbx_description
1 polymer ?
#
loop_
_entity_poly.entity_id
_entity_poly.type
_entity_poly.pdbx_seq_one_letter_code
_entity_poly.pdbx_strand_id
1 'polypeptide(L)'
;MNLKKWLGLIGLTLALAAGSAAAQLKAGRDYKPLANPQAVESGEKIEVLEFFWYGCSHCYDLEPFLKKWTAKLPKDVEFRRIPAIPTERWAPNARTFYTLESLGLLEKLHGAVFDAIHHDRVNFNDERSELDWMAKKGVDSAKF
;
A
#
# COMPACT_ATOMS: atom_id res chain seq x y z
N MET A 1 0.44 31.59 53.81
CA MET A 1 0.41 31.07 52.44
C MET A 1 1.73 30.36 52.17
N ASN A 2 1.74 29.03 52.03
CA ASN A 2 2.98 28.21 52.12
C ASN A 2 3.77 28.27 50.81
N LEU A 3 5.00 28.79 50.84
CA LEU A 3 5.96 28.86 49.74
C LEU A 3 6.16 27.51 49.02
N LYS A 4 6.07 26.41 49.74
CA LYS A 4 6.16 25.04 49.21
C LYS A 4 5.04 24.69 48.20
N LYS A 5 3.84 25.28 48.37
CA LYS A 5 2.70 25.06 47.45
C LYS A 5 2.89 25.82 46.12
N TRP A 6 3.55 26.99 46.16
CA TRP A 6 3.86 27.78 44.98
C TRP A 6 4.95 27.16 44.13
N LEU A 7 6.00 26.58 44.74
CA LEU A 7 7.06 25.88 44.05
C LEU A 7 6.53 24.59 43.34
N GLY A 8 5.53 23.91 43.92
CA GLY A 8 4.88 22.76 43.29
C GLY A 8 4.05 23.13 42.05
N LEU A 9 3.37 24.28 42.08
CA LEU A 9 2.57 24.76 40.93
C LEU A 9 3.48 25.20 39.75
N ILE A 10 4.61 25.87 40.03
CA ILE A 10 5.56 26.33 39.00
C ILE A 10 6.26 25.12 38.37
N GLY A 11 6.58 24.07 39.12
CA GLY A 11 7.16 22.84 38.58
C GLY A 11 6.21 22.08 37.66
N LEU A 12 4.91 22.07 37.95
CA LEU A 12 3.89 21.39 37.16
C LEU A 12 3.60 22.13 35.83
N THR A 13 3.64 23.47 35.84
CA THR A 13 3.45 24.27 34.60
C THR A 13 4.64 24.21 33.65
N LEU A 14 5.88 24.07 34.15
CA LEU A 14 7.05 23.85 33.29
C LEU A 14 7.06 22.47 32.64
N ALA A 15 6.54 21.43 33.29
CA ALA A 15 6.47 20.08 32.74
C ALA A 15 5.45 19.95 31.59
N LEU A 16 4.40 20.76 31.57
CA LEU A 16 3.40 20.80 30.51
C LEU A 16 3.84 21.58 29.25
N ALA A 17 4.91 22.38 29.35
CA ALA A 17 5.48 23.14 28.24
C ALA A 17 6.50 22.33 27.38
N ALA A 18 6.80 21.08 27.75
CA ALA A 18 7.53 20.14 26.90
C ALA A 18 6.60 19.64 25.79
N GLY A 19 6.04 20.58 25.02
CA GLY A 19 5.27 20.31 23.80
C GLY A 19 6.14 19.48 22.85
N SER A 20 5.55 18.46 22.29
CA SER A 20 6.12 17.56 21.28
C SER A 20 6.85 18.41 20.22
N ALA A 21 8.18 18.45 20.28
CA ALA A 21 8.99 18.97 19.19
C ALA A 21 8.84 17.98 18.03
N ALA A 22 7.72 18.04 17.31
CA ALA A 22 7.56 17.38 16.05
C ALA A 22 8.70 17.87 15.17
N ALA A 23 9.65 16.99 14.86
CA ALA A 23 10.78 17.31 14.01
C ALA A 23 10.23 17.81 12.67
N GLN A 24 10.31 19.12 12.45
CA GLN A 24 9.81 19.74 11.24
C GLN A 24 10.75 19.40 10.08
N LEU A 25 10.26 18.60 9.14
CA LEU A 25 11.01 18.24 7.94
C LEU A 25 11.35 19.50 7.13
N LYS A 26 12.61 19.61 6.67
CA LYS A 26 13.11 20.77 5.91
C LYS A 26 13.45 20.35 4.49
N ALA A 27 12.88 21.07 3.50
CA ALA A 27 13.26 20.91 2.11
C ALA A 27 14.76 21.19 1.90
N GLY A 28 15.42 20.40 1.08
CA GLY A 28 16.85 20.46 0.80
C GLY A 28 17.74 19.73 1.83
N ARG A 29 17.22 19.42 3.03
CA ARG A 29 17.92 18.63 4.04
C ARG A 29 17.31 17.24 4.21
N ASP A 30 16.02 17.17 4.46
CA ASP A 30 15.32 15.92 4.82
C ASP A 30 14.56 15.34 3.61
N TYR A 31 14.20 16.16 2.66
CA TYR A 31 13.59 15.77 1.39
C TYR A 31 13.90 16.77 0.27
N LYS A 32 13.74 16.33 -0.97
CA LYS A 32 13.90 17.17 -2.16
C LYS A 32 12.53 17.28 -2.87
N PRO A 33 11.96 18.47 -3.00
CA PRO A 33 10.74 18.66 -3.79
C PRO A 33 10.97 18.27 -5.25
N LEU A 34 9.97 17.65 -5.87
CA LEU A 34 9.98 17.43 -7.31
C LEU A 34 9.76 18.76 -8.05
N ALA A 35 10.53 18.99 -9.14
CA ALA A 35 10.36 20.18 -9.96
C ALA A 35 8.96 20.20 -10.62
N ASN A 36 8.47 19.02 -11.01
CA ASN A 36 7.14 18.82 -11.57
C ASN A 36 6.40 17.80 -10.68
N PRO A 37 5.61 18.25 -9.70
CA PRO A 37 4.79 17.37 -8.88
C PRO A 37 3.82 16.56 -9.77
N GLN A 38 3.67 15.28 -9.45
CA GLN A 38 2.67 14.45 -10.12
C GLN A 38 1.29 14.73 -9.53
N ALA A 39 0.26 14.67 -10.38
CA ALA A 39 -1.11 14.72 -9.91
C ALA A 39 -1.42 13.46 -9.08
N VAL A 40 -2.16 13.63 -8.00
CA VAL A 40 -2.69 12.54 -7.18
C VAL A 40 -4.14 12.26 -7.58
N GLU A 41 -4.54 10.99 -7.58
CA GLU A 41 -5.91 10.60 -7.91
C GLU A 41 -6.81 10.52 -6.67
N SER A 42 -6.22 10.60 -5.48
CA SER A 42 -6.91 10.55 -4.18
C SER A 42 -7.58 11.86 -3.75
N GLY A 43 -7.53 12.91 -4.60
CA GLY A 43 -8.08 14.23 -4.28
C GLY A 43 -7.30 14.92 -3.17
N GLU A 44 -7.97 15.24 -2.05
CA GLU A 44 -7.33 15.91 -0.90
C GLU A 44 -6.63 14.95 0.07
N LYS A 45 -6.74 13.64 -0.16
CA LYS A 45 -6.11 12.64 0.71
C LYS A 45 -4.63 12.48 0.40
N ILE A 46 -3.89 11.98 1.38
CA ILE A 46 -2.51 11.52 1.21
C ILE A 46 -2.56 10.21 0.41
N GLU A 47 -2.05 10.25 -0.80
CA GLU A 47 -1.96 9.06 -1.65
C GLU A 47 -0.69 8.27 -1.33
N VAL A 48 -0.86 6.97 -1.09
CA VAL A 48 0.25 6.01 -0.95
C VAL A 48 0.13 5.00 -2.08
N LEU A 49 1.13 4.96 -2.96
CA LEU A 49 1.17 4.06 -4.11
C LEU A 49 2.16 2.92 -3.86
N GLU A 50 1.70 1.70 -4.05
CA GLU A 50 2.55 0.54 -4.15
C GLU A 50 2.74 0.18 -5.62
N PHE A 51 3.98 0.28 -6.13
CA PHE A 51 4.34 -0.30 -7.42
C PHE A 51 4.82 -1.74 -7.19
N PHE A 52 4.08 -2.70 -7.68
CA PHE A 52 4.34 -4.11 -7.41
C PHE A 52 4.32 -4.97 -8.68
N TRP A 53 4.73 -6.20 -8.56
CA TRP A 53 4.59 -7.23 -9.58
C TRP A 53 4.24 -8.56 -8.92
N TYR A 54 3.25 -9.27 -9.42
CA TYR A 54 2.85 -10.57 -8.87
C TYR A 54 3.99 -11.61 -8.85
N GLY A 55 4.94 -11.54 -9.79
CA GLY A 55 6.11 -12.42 -9.80
C GLY A 55 7.24 -12.02 -8.83
N CYS A 56 7.09 -10.93 -8.07
CA CYS A 56 8.10 -10.44 -7.14
C CYS A 56 7.94 -11.08 -5.76
N SER A 57 8.93 -11.87 -5.31
CA SER A 57 8.91 -12.52 -3.99
C SER A 57 8.89 -11.51 -2.84
N HIS A 58 9.61 -10.39 -2.97
CA HIS A 58 9.61 -9.35 -1.93
C HIS A 58 8.25 -8.63 -1.82
N CYS A 59 7.53 -8.46 -2.94
CA CYS A 59 6.16 -7.95 -2.91
C CYS A 59 5.24 -8.96 -2.19
N TYR A 60 5.38 -10.25 -2.50
CA TYR A 60 4.66 -11.31 -1.80
C TYR A 60 4.92 -11.32 -0.30
N ASP A 61 6.19 -11.23 0.11
CA ASP A 61 6.58 -11.18 1.52
C ASP A 61 6.03 -9.92 2.25
N LEU A 62 5.82 -8.82 1.51
CA LEU A 62 5.28 -7.57 2.04
C LEU A 62 3.76 -7.62 2.26
N GLU A 63 3.01 -8.40 1.49
CA GLU A 63 1.53 -8.45 1.52
C GLU A 63 0.91 -8.62 2.92
N PRO A 64 1.39 -9.53 3.81
CA PRO A 64 0.83 -9.66 5.15
C PRO A 64 0.96 -8.39 6.00
N PHE A 65 2.00 -7.60 5.77
CA PHE A 65 2.22 -6.33 6.48
C PHE A 65 1.33 -5.23 5.89
N LEU A 66 1.23 -5.14 4.57
CA LEU A 66 0.33 -4.20 3.88
C LEU A 66 -1.12 -4.43 4.29
N LYS A 67 -1.58 -5.67 4.30
CA LYS A 67 -2.94 -6.01 4.73
C LYS A 67 -3.24 -5.53 6.16
N LYS A 68 -2.28 -5.68 7.08
CA LYS A 68 -2.45 -5.21 8.47
C LYS A 68 -2.42 -3.70 8.59
N TRP A 69 -1.61 -3.05 7.76
CA TRP A 69 -1.47 -1.61 7.75
C TRP A 69 -2.67 -0.94 7.10
N THR A 70 -3.10 -1.40 5.93
CA THR A 70 -4.25 -0.84 5.19
C THR A 70 -5.55 -0.94 5.98
N ALA A 71 -5.72 -1.99 6.79
CA ALA A 71 -6.88 -2.14 7.69
C ALA A 71 -6.97 -1.06 8.79
N LYS A 72 -5.91 -0.27 8.99
CA LYS A 72 -5.79 0.75 10.05
C LYS A 72 -5.48 2.14 9.50
N LEU A 73 -5.66 2.35 8.20
CA LEU A 73 -5.37 3.63 7.58
C LEU A 73 -6.25 4.74 8.16
N PRO A 74 -5.68 5.93 8.44
CA PRO A 74 -6.44 7.13 8.73
C PRO A 74 -7.37 7.47 7.56
N LYS A 75 -8.45 8.20 7.83
CA LYS A 75 -9.45 8.56 6.81
C LYS A 75 -8.92 9.48 5.72
N ASP A 76 -7.87 10.22 6.02
CA ASP A 76 -7.16 11.14 5.13
C ASP A 76 -6.04 10.48 4.32
N VAL A 77 -5.87 9.15 4.42
CA VAL A 77 -4.90 8.37 3.64
C VAL A 77 -5.64 7.40 2.72
N GLU A 78 -5.19 7.32 1.48
CA GLU A 78 -5.65 6.37 0.47
C GLU A 78 -4.49 5.53 -0.04
N PHE A 79 -4.65 4.22 -0.03
CA PHE A 79 -3.67 3.27 -0.54
C PHE A 79 -4.14 2.70 -1.86
N ARG A 80 -3.26 2.69 -2.86
CA ARG A 80 -3.54 2.15 -4.19
C ARG A 80 -2.38 1.29 -4.66
N ARG A 81 -2.71 0.23 -5.39
CA ARG A 81 -1.74 -0.64 -6.05
C ARG A 81 -1.65 -0.34 -7.53
N ILE A 82 -0.44 -0.33 -8.05
CA ILE A 82 -0.15 -0.15 -9.47
C ILE A 82 0.79 -1.27 -9.91
N PRO A 83 0.34 -2.21 -10.75
CA PRO A 83 1.24 -3.22 -11.28
C PRO A 83 2.27 -2.58 -12.20
N ALA A 84 3.55 -2.78 -11.89
CA ALA A 84 4.66 -2.25 -12.67
C ALA A 84 4.89 -3.06 -13.95
N ILE A 85 5.17 -2.38 -15.07
CA ILE A 85 5.45 -2.99 -16.38
C ILE A 85 6.76 -2.41 -16.94
N PRO A 86 7.92 -2.64 -16.31
CA PRO A 86 9.19 -2.15 -16.81
C PRO A 86 9.62 -2.85 -18.11
N THR A 87 9.06 -4.03 -18.38
CA THR A 87 9.28 -4.82 -19.61
C THR A 87 8.02 -5.56 -19.99
N GLU A 88 7.87 -5.93 -21.26
CA GLU A 88 6.74 -6.71 -21.79
C GLU A 88 6.50 -8.03 -21.04
N ARG A 89 7.55 -8.62 -20.47
CA ARG A 89 7.47 -9.85 -19.69
C ARG A 89 6.58 -9.74 -18.44
N TRP A 90 6.37 -8.52 -17.92
CA TRP A 90 5.55 -8.27 -16.73
C TRP A 90 4.10 -7.95 -17.07
N ALA A 91 3.82 -7.62 -18.35
CA ALA A 91 2.50 -7.23 -18.80
C ALA A 91 1.39 -8.26 -18.53
N PRO A 92 1.60 -9.59 -18.65
CA PRO A 92 0.57 -10.57 -18.31
C PRO A 92 0.03 -10.39 -16.91
N ASN A 93 0.90 -10.29 -15.91
CA ASN A 93 0.50 -10.13 -14.51
C ASN A 93 -0.23 -8.79 -14.24
N ALA A 94 0.11 -7.73 -14.96
CA ALA A 94 -0.60 -6.48 -14.88
C ALA A 94 -2.01 -6.59 -15.48
N ARG A 95 -2.18 -7.32 -16.60
CA ARG A 95 -3.51 -7.63 -17.13
C ARG A 95 -4.35 -8.39 -16.13
N THR A 96 -3.80 -9.42 -15.49
CA THR A 96 -4.46 -10.15 -14.40
C THR A 96 -5.03 -9.19 -13.35
N PHE A 97 -4.20 -8.27 -12.87
CA PHE A 97 -4.61 -7.29 -11.84
C PHE A 97 -5.79 -6.43 -12.31
N TYR A 98 -5.66 -5.77 -13.47
CA TYR A 98 -6.69 -4.87 -13.97
C TYR A 98 -7.97 -5.61 -14.40
N THR A 99 -7.87 -6.85 -14.86
CA THR A 99 -9.04 -7.68 -15.15
C THR A 99 -9.79 -8.02 -13.87
N LEU A 100 -9.09 -8.44 -12.81
CA LEU A 100 -9.70 -8.70 -11.50
C LEU A 100 -10.33 -7.43 -10.91
N GLU A 101 -9.69 -6.29 -11.07
CA GLU A 101 -10.21 -5.00 -10.63
C GLU A 101 -11.51 -4.66 -11.36
N SER A 102 -11.53 -4.76 -12.69
CA SER A 102 -12.70 -4.48 -13.53
C SER A 102 -13.89 -5.40 -13.23
N LEU A 103 -13.61 -6.63 -12.80
CA LEU A 103 -14.62 -7.60 -12.38
C LEU A 103 -15.07 -7.47 -10.92
N GLY A 104 -14.47 -6.54 -10.16
CA GLY A 104 -14.74 -6.37 -8.73
C GLY A 104 -14.24 -7.54 -7.86
N LEU A 105 -13.27 -8.30 -8.37
CA LEU A 105 -12.72 -9.50 -7.72
C LEU A 105 -11.34 -9.29 -7.09
N LEU A 106 -10.75 -8.10 -7.25
CA LEU A 106 -9.38 -7.83 -6.82
C LEU A 106 -9.19 -8.09 -5.34
N GLU A 107 -10.02 -7.52 -4.47
CA GLU A 107 -9.92 -7.70 -3.01
C GLU A 107 -10.00 -9.17 -2.58
N LYS A 108 -10.77 -9.96 -3.30
CA LYS A 108 -10.94 -11.39 -3.01
C LYS A 108 -9.76 -12.24 -3.48
N LEU A 109 -9.18 -11.91 -4.63
CA LEU A 109 -8.26 -12.79 -5.34
C LEU A 109 -6.81 -12.30 -5.37
N HIS A 110 -6.52 -11.04 -5.03
CA HIS A 110 -5.17 -10.48 -5.08
C HIS A 110 -4.14 -11.33 -4.31
N GLY A 111 -4.40 -11.62 -3.05
CA GLY A 111 -3.50 -12.48 -2.24
C GLY A 111 -3.45 -13.91 -2.77
N ALA A 112 -4.58 -14.44 -3.28
CA ALA A 112 -4.62 -15.79 -3.83
C ALA A 112 -3.81 -15.92 -5.14
N VAL A 113 -3.69 -14.85 -5.94
CA VAL A 113 -2.81 -14.82 -7.12
C VAL A 113 -1.35 -14.89 -6.69
N PHE A 114 -0.95 -14.13 -5.67
CA PHE A 114 0.39 -14.24 -5.10
C PHE A 114 0.68 -15.65 -4.60
N ASP A 115 -0.21 -16.25 -3.82
CA ASP A 115 -0.08 -17.63 -3.32
C ASP A 115 0.06 -18.62 -4.48
N ALA A 116 -0.75 -18.49 -5.52
CA ALA A 116 -0.70 -19.36 -6.69
C ALA A 116 0.67 -19.30 -7.39
N ILE A 117 1.25 -18.12 -7.55
CA ILE A 117 2.54 -17.95 -8.22
C ILE A 117 3.70 -18.42 -7.33
N HIS A 118 3.74 -18.00 -6.07
CA HIS A 118 4.91 -18.21 -5.21
C HIS A 118 4.88 -19.54 -4.47
N HIS A 119 3.70 -19.99 -4.03
CA HIS A 119 3.53 -21.24 -3.29
C HIS A 119 3.16 -22.41 -4.23
N ASP A 120 2.11 -22.25 -5.05
CA ASP A 120 1.56 -23.34 -5.88
C ASP A 120 2.26 -23.46 -7.23
N ARG A 121 3.16 -22.53 -7.58
CA ARG A 121 3.96 -22.52 -8.82
C ARG A 121 3.13 -22.45 -10.10
N VAL A 122 1.95 -21.85 -10.06
CA VAL A 122 1.12 -21.60 -11.23
C VAL A 122 1.77 -20.56 -12.13
N ASN A 123 1.86 -20.83 -13.42
CA ASN A 123 2.47 -19.92 -14.39
C ASN A 123 1.44 -18.94 -14.96
N PHE A 124 1.35 -17.74 -14.43
CA PHE A 124 0.48 -16.65 -14.91
C PHE A 124 1.03 -15.92 -16.15
N ASN A 125 2.16 -16.33 -16.71
CA ASN A 125 2.60 -15.89 -18.02
C ASN A 125 2.13 -16.82 -19.13
N ASP A 126 1.51 -17.94 -18.79
CA ASP A 126 0.84 -18.87 -19.69
C ASP A 126 -0.67 -18.70 -19.54
N GLU A 127 -1.33 -18.22 -20.60
CA GLU A 127 -2.75 -17.87 -20.61
C GLU A 127 -3.62 -19.06 -20.22
N ARG A 128 -3.32 -20.25 -20.70
CA ARG A 128 -4.09 -21.45 -20.39
C ARG A 128 -4.01 -21.80 -18.90
N SER A 129 -2.81 -21.75 -18.35
CA SER A 129 -2.57 -22.01 -16.92
C SER A 129 -3.32 -21.01 -16.05
N GLU A 130 -3.31 -19.73 -16.44
CA GLU A 130 -4.04 -18.65 -15.76
C GLU A 130 -5.55 -18.86 -15.80
N LEU A 131 -6.12 -19.11 -17.00
CA LEU A 131 -7.57 -19.36 -17.17
C LEU A 131 -8.04 -20.58 -16.39
N ASP A 132 -7.29 -21.70 -16.42
CA ASP A 132 -7.60 -22.91 -15.65
C ASP A 132 -7.63 -22.62 -14.14
N TRP A 133 -6.70 -21.79 -13.65
CA TRP A 133 -6.69 -21.38 -12.25
C TRP A 133 -7.87 -20.45 -11.92
N MET A 134 -8.16 -19.47 -12.77
CA MET A 134 -9.30 -18.55 -12.60
C MET A 134 -10.63 -19.30 -12.56
N ALA A 135 -10.81 -20.28 -13.45
CA ALA A 135 -12.02 -21.13 -13.46
C ALA A 135 -12.17 -21.89 -12.13
N LYS A 136 -11.09 -22.45 -11.57
CA LYS A 136 -11.09 -23.11 -10.23
C LYS A 136 -11.47 -22.15 -9.10
N LYS A 137 -11.21 -20.85 -9.25
CA LYS A 137 -11.61 -19.80 -8.29
C LYS A 137 -13.02 -19.27 -8.53
N GLY A 138 -13.74 -19.82 -9.52
CA GLY A 138 -15.12 -19.44 -9.85
C GLY A 138 -15.20 -18.15 -10.67
N VAL A 139 -14.13 -17.75 -11.34
CA VAL A 139 -14.12 -16.64 -12.28
C VAL A 139 -14.61 -17.16 -13.63
N ASP A 140 -15.56 -16.46 -14.24
CA ASP A 140 -16.05 -16.77 -15.58
C ASP A 140 -14.95 -16.44 -16.60
N SER A 141 -14.38 -17.48 -17.22
CA SER A 141 -13.30 -17.33 -18.19
C SER A 141 -13.70 -16.57 -19.47
N ALA A 142 -15.00 -16.44 -19.77
CA ALA A 142 -15.47 -15.64 -20.89
C ALA A 142 -15.45 -14.13 -20.56
N LYS A 143 -15.36 -13.77 -19.29
CA LYS A 143 -15.27 -12.38 -18.80
C LYS A 143 -13.87 -11.99 -18.41
N PHE A 144 -12.99 -12.96 -18.19
CA PHE A 144 -11.59 -12.79 -17.85
C PHE A 144 -10.72 -12.67 -19.10
#